data_3319619bf55d87e61f2cd2a99c3de1fd
#
_entry.id   3319619bf55d87e61f2cd2a99c3de1fd
#
_cell.length_a   1.000
_cell.length_b   1.000
_cell.length_c   1.000
_cell.angle_alpha   90.00
_cell.angle_beta   90.00
_cell.angle_gamma   90.00
#
_symmetry.space_group_name_H-M   'P 1'
#
loop_
_entity.id
_entity.type
_entity.pdbx_description
1 polymer ?
#
loop_
_entity_poly.entity_id
_entity_poly.type
_entity_poly.pdbx_seq_one_letter_code
_entity_poly.pdbx_strand_id
1 'polypeptide(L)'
;MNKLITIVVPIFNEEEIIGKTSSRLIETADGWEEDYEIIFVNDGSIDQSKNKILQFIKQNKKKNFNTKIKLISYAKNVGKGYAIKKGIFISKSKWILTCDLDMSVLPGQYLIWKKRKLIKDTNCAYIASRTHKNSKIRSKFIRRRLGGILKLILFNFFSLKVSDTQCGFKVFHSSYIKKIFNKIRCYDYAFDVEAILLMNKSNIKIIELPVSWVHRSGSKVHLIKDSVKFFLDLLILKRRLSR
;
A
#
# COMPACT_ATOMS: atom_id res chain seq x y z
N MET A 1 -1.31 -11.07 24.64
CA MET A 1 -0.41 -10.53 23.58
C MET A 1 -1.29 -9.77 22.61
N ASN A 2 -1.15 -8.43 22.55
CA ASN A 2 -2.00 -7.61 21.68
C ASN A 2 -1.81 -8.00 20.22
N LYS A 3 -2.90 -8.46 19.63
CA LYS A 3 -2.98 -8.78 18.19
C LYS A 3 -3.13 -7.50 17.37
N LEU A 4 -2.26 -6.52 17.59
CA LEU A 4 -2.33 -5.22 16.93
C LEU A 4 -1.86 -5.32 15.49
N ILE A 5 -2.66 -4.81 14.56
CA ILE A 5 -2.29 -4.56 13.17
C ILE A 5 -2.21 -3.06 12.89
N THR A 6 -1.22 -2.63 12.11
CA THR A 6 -1.13 -1.24 11.64
C THR A 6 -1.58 -1.15 10.19
N ILE A 7 -2.49 -0.22 9.90
CA ILE A 7 -2.88 0.17 8.53
C ILE A 7 -2.13 1.46 8.18
N VAL A 8 -1.24 1.39 7.21
CA VAL A 8 -0.49 2.55 6.69
C VAL A 8 -1.17 3.07 5.45
N VAL A 9 -1.59 4.34 5.49
CA VAL A 9 -2.32 5.02 4.43
C VAL A 9 -1.55 6.26 3.97
N PRO A 10 -0.85 6.20 2.81
CA PRO A 10 -0.19 7.37 2.24
C PRO A 10 -1.22 8.34 1.66
N ILE A 11 -0.97 9.65 1.80
CA ILE A 11 -1.85 10.73 1.35
C ILE A 11 -1.02 11.79 0.63
N PHE A 12 -1.48 12.22 -0.55
CA PHE A 12 -0.94 13.37 -1.26
C PHE A 12 -2.03 14.06 -2.07
N ASN A 13 -2.43 15.27 -1.66
CA ASN A 13 -3.44 16.11 -2.33
C ASN A 13 -4.78 15.36 -2.56
N GLU A 14 -5.37 14.80 -1.50
CA GLU A 14 -6.58 13.97 -1.53
C GLU A 14 -7.77 14.63 -0.80
N GLU A 15 -7.80 15.97 -0.71
CA GLU A 15 -8.81 16.71 0.06
C GLU A 15 -10.25 16.38 -0.31
N GLU A 16 -10.52 16.02 -1.57
CA GLU A 16 -11.86 15.72 -2.07
C GLU A 16 -12.43 14.42 -1.50
N ILE A 17 -11.57 13.43 -1.25
CA ILE A 17 -12.02 12.09 -0.86
C ILE A 17 -11.79 11.75 0.61
N ILE A 18 -10.94 12.51 1.32
CA ILE A 18 -10.53 12.19 2.71
C ILE A 18 -11.72 11.93 3.64
N GLY A 19 -12.71 12.83 3.68
CA GLY A 19 -13.83 12.69 4.62
C GLY A 19 -14.57 11.38 4.46
N LYS A 20 -14.95 11.06 3.23
CA LYS A 20 -15.69 9.84 2.89
C LYS A 20 -14.88 8.57 3.03
N THR A 21 -13.62 8.60 2.60
CA THR A 21 -12.78 7.39 2.59
C THR A 21 -12.23 7.07 3.97
N SER A 22 -11.90 8.08 4.78
CA SER A 22 -11.43 7.87 6.15
C SER A 22 -12.52 7.29 7.05
N SER A 23 -13.77 7.75 6.94
CA SER A 23 -14.90 7.15 7.67
C SER A 23 -15.09 5.70 7.27
N ARG A 24 -15.08 5.42 5.97
CA ARG A 24 -15.22 4.06 5.45
C ARG A 24 -14.07 3.13 5.88
N LEU A 25 -12.86 3.66 6.05
CA LEU A 25 -11.71 2.91 6.57
C LEU A 25 -12.00 2.39 7.97
N ILE A 26 -12.51 3.26 8.87
CA ILE A 26 -12.87 2.89 10.24
C ILE A 26 -14.04 1.89 10.22
N GLU A 27 -15.16 2.22 9.57
CA GLU A 27 -16.32 1.34 9.49
C GLU A 27 -15.98 -0.08 9.03
N THR A 28 -15.05 -0.19 8.07
CA THR A 28 -14.63 -1.50 7.54
C THR A 28 -13.73 -2.24 8.52
N ALA A 29 -12.98 -1.53 9.36
CA ALA A 29 -12.06 -2.12 10.32
C ALA A 29 -12.72 -2.38 11.69
N ASP A 30 -13.82 -1.71 12.03
CA ASP A 30 -14.54 -1.90 13.32
C ASP A 30 -15.07 -3.32 13.54
N GLY A 31 -15.28 -4.09 12.47
CA GLY A 31 -15.64 -5.52 12.54
C GLY A 31 -14.44 -6.47 12.78
N TRP A 32 -13.26 -5.95 13.08
CA TRP A 32 -12.09 -6.78 13.33
C TRP A 32 -12.02 -7.23 14.79
N GLU A 33 -11.72 -8.52 15.00
CA GLU A 33 -11.48 -9.08 16.35
C GLU A 33 -10.13 -8.63 16.93
N GLU A 34 -9.30 -7.99 16.13
CA GLU A 34 -7.95 -7.53 16.47
C GLU A 34 -7.94 -6.02 16.68
N ASP A 35 -7.19 -5.59 17.68
CA ASP A 35 -6.87 -4.18 17.82
C ASP A 35 -6.12 -3.68 16.58
N TYR A 36 -6.46 -2.51 16.09
CA TYR A 36 -5.77 -1.91 14.95
C TYR A 36 -5.40 -0.45 15.20
N GLU A 37 -4.33 -0.02 14.56
CA GLU A 37 -4.01 1.41 14.46
C GLU A 37 -3.99 1.84 12.99
N ILE A 38 -4.39 3.07 12.73
CA ILE A 38 -4.30 3.71 11.42
C ILE A 38 -3.23 4.78 11.48
N ILE A 39 -2.26 4.71 10.56
CA ILE A 39 -1.23 5.74 10.38
C ILE A 39 -1.44 6.38 9.02
N PHE A 40 -2.02 7.57 9.01
CA PHE A 40 -2.05 8.43 7.84
C PHE A 40 -0.67 9.09 7.67
N VAL A 41 -0.13 9.05 6.47
CA VAL A 41 1.15 9.69 6.16
C VAL A 41 0.94 10.71 5.05
N ASN A 42 0.87 11.99 5.43
CA ASN A 42 0.72 13.10 4.50
C ASN A 42 2.08 13.46 3.88
N ASP A 43 2.24 13.11 2.62
CA ASP A 43 3.45 13.28 1.81
C ASP A 43 3.55 14.70 1.23
N GLY A 44 3.55 15.71 2.10
CA GLY A 44 3.72 17.10 1.69
C GLY A 44 2.57 17.64 0.85
N SER A 45 1.32 17.31 1.16
CA SER A 45 0.15 17.90 0.48
C SER A 45 0.13 19.41 0.62
N ILE A 46 -0.22 20.08 -0.48
CA ILE A 46 -0.35 21.56 -0.56
C ILE A 46 -1.82 22.01 -0.50
N ASP A 47 -2.77 21.08 -0.55
CA ASP A 47 -4.21 21.28 -0.41
C ASP A 47 -4.67 21.13 1.06
N GLN A 48 -5.97 21.04 1.31
CA GLN A 48 -6.53 20.89 2.65
C GLN A 48 -6.45 19.45 3.24
N SER A 49 -5.75 18.54 2.57
CA SER A 49 -5.65 17.14 3.01
C SER A 49 -5.21 16.99 4.46
N LYS A 50 -4.13 17.69 4.85
CA LYS A 50 -3.62 17.67 6.23
C LYS A 50 -4.68 18.11 7.24
N ASN A 51 -5.34 19.25 6.98
CA ASN A 51 -6.33 19.82 7.91
C ASN A 51 -7.57 18.91 8.02
N LYS A 52 -8.03 18.35 6.91
CA LYS A 52 -9.17 17.41 6.90
C LYS A 52 -8.87 16.14 7.69
N ILE A 53 -7.65 15.59 7.61
CA ILE A 53 -7.26 14.43 8.44
C ILE A 53 -7.17 14.79 9.92
N LEU A 54 -6.62 15.95 10.27
CA LEU A 54 -6.58 16.41 11.67
C LEU A 54 -7.99 16.56 12.24
N GLN A 55 -8.91 17.16 11.47
CA GLN A 55 -10.31 17.27 11.85
C GLN A 55 -10.96 15.90 12.02
N PHE A 56 -10.74 14.97 11.10
CA PHE A 56 -11.21 13.60 11.19
C PHE A 56 -10.71 12.89 12.46
N ILE A 57 -9.41 13.00 12.78
CA ILE A 57 -8.83 12.44 14.01
C ILE A 57 -9.50 13.03 15.25
N LYS A 58 -9.71 14.37 15.30
CA LYS A 58 -10.36 15.04 16.43
C LYS A 58 -11.79 14.56 16.63
N GLN A 59 -12.56 14.39 15.55
CA GLN A 59 -13.94 13.90 15.59
C GLN A 59 -14.01 12.45 16.11
N ASN A 60 -13.08 11.59 15.70
CA ASN A 60 -13.08 10.17 16.07
C ASN A 60 -12.56 9.91 17.49
N LYS A 61 -11.69 10.77 18.04
CA LYS A 61 -11.32 10.71 19.47
C LYS A 61 -12.50 10.85 20.41
N LYS A 62 -13.55 11.60 20.03
CA LYS A 62 -14.75 11.79 20.83
C LYS A 62 -15.70 10.57 20.82
N LYS A 63 -15.55 9.66 19.88
CA LYS A 63 -16.44 8.50 19.70
C LYS A 63 -16.00 7.23 20.45
N ASN A 64 -14.99 7.31 21.31
CA ASN A 64 -14.46 6.18 22.12
C ASN A 64 -14.16 4.90 21.31
N PHE A 65 -13.78 5.02 20.04
CA PHE A 65 -13.30 3.87 19.30
C PHE A 65 -11.96 3.37 19.90
N ASN A 66 -11.80 2.06 20.04
CA ASN A 66 -10.53 1.42 20.41
C ASN A 66 -9.42 1.63 19.35
N THR A 67 -9.72 2.41 18.33
CA THR A 67 -8.84 2.67 17.17
C THR A 67 -7.87 3.79 17.48
N LYS A 68 -6.57 3.48 17.43
CA LYS A 68 -5.51 4.48 17.48
C LYS A 68 -5.29 5.07 16.09
N ILE A 69 -5.58 6.35 15.91
CA ILE A 69 -5.35 7.06 14.65
C ILE A 69 -4.21 8.05 14.83
N LYS A 70 -3.22 8.01 13.93
CA LYS A 70 -2.07 8.90 13.92
C LYS A 70 -1.93 9.58 12.56
N LEU A 71 -1.39 10.80 12.56
CA LEU A 71 -0.95 11.50 11.36
C LEU A 71 0.54 11.78 11.45
N ILE A 72 1.27 11.41 10.41
CA ILE A 72 2.62 11.86 10.12
C ILE A 72 2.51 12.84 8.97
N SER A 73 3.19 13.99 9.05
CA SER A 73 3.17 14.98 7.99
C SER A 73 4.53 15.65 7.89
N TYR A 74 4.98 15.90 6.67
CA TYR A 74 6.19 16.65 6.35
C TYR A 74 5.91 17.65 5.22
N ALA A 75 6.78 18.62 5.04
CA ALA A 75 6.49 19.81 4.23
C ALA A 75 6.60 19.58 2.71
N LYS A 76 7.46 18.65 2.27
CA LYS A 76 7.76 18.44 0.85
C LYS A 76 7.31 17.05 0.40
N ASN A 77 6.71 16.96 -0.78
CA ASN A 77 6.43 15.65 -1.40
C ASN A 77 7.75 14.94 -1.71
N VAL A 78 7.86 13.70 -1.26
CA VAL A 78 9.04 12.84 -1.44
C VAL A 78 8.70 11.60 -2.27
N GLY A 79 7.42 11.21 -2.28
CA GLY A 79 6.88 10.08 -3.02
C GLY A 79 6.21 9.03 -2.14
N LYS A 80 5.28 8.29 -2.74
CA LYS A 80 4.44 7.29 -2.08
C LYS A 80 5.26 6.25 -1.31
N GLY A 81 6.37 5.78 -1.88
CA GLY A 81 7.25 4.80 -1.23
C GLY A 81 7.87 5.33 0.06
N TYR A 82 8.22 6.61 0.10
CA TYR A 82 8.74 7.25 1.31
C TYR A 82 7.65 7.41 2.37
N ALA A 83 6.44 7.78 1.98
CA ALA A 83 5.31 7.86 2.91
C ALA A 83 5.02 6.50 3.56
N ILE A 84 4.97 5.42 2.76
CA ILE A 84 4.80 4.06 3.26
C ILE A 84 5.96 3.66 4.18
N LYS A 85 7.21 3.95 3.80
CA LYS A 85 8.40 3.74 4.64
C LYS A 85 8.23 4.39 6.01
N LYS A 86 7.84 5.66 6.08
CA LYS A 86 7.61 6.37 7.35
C LYS A 86 6.56 5.69 8.21
N GLY A 87 5.42 5.30 7.64
CA GLY A 87 4.37 4.58 8.36
C GLY A 87 4.84 3.23 8.90
N ILE A 88 5.57 2.45 8.11
CA ILE A 88 6.14 1.16 8.53
C ILE A 88 7.10 1.33 9.70
N PHE A 89 7.98 2.35 9.67
CA PHE A 89 8.96 2.55 10.73
C PHE A 89 8.34 2.94 12.08
N ILE A 90 7.26 3.71 12.07
CA ILE A 90 6.56 4.16 13.29
C ILE A 90 5.64 3.06 13.83
N SER A 91 5.16 2.15 12.99
CA SER A 91 4.33 1.02 13.42
C SER A 91 5.03 0.19 14.50
N LYS A 92 4.26 -0.14 15.55
CA LYS A 92 4.68 -1.06 16.63
C LYS A 92 4.03 -2.44 16.50
N SER A 93 3.20 -2.64 15.50
CA SER A 93 2.43 -3.88 15.28
C SER A 93 3.29 -4.98 14.68
N LYS A 94 2.90 -6.24 14.92
CA LYS A 94 3.50 -7.41 14.27
C LYS A 94 3.14 -7.48 12.79
N TRP A 95 1.89 -7.13 12.45
CA TRP A 95 1.41 -7.11 11.08
C TRP A 95 1.18 -5.68 10.61
N ILE A 96 1.58 -5.39 9.39
CA ILE A 96 1.47 -4.07 8.76
C ILE A 96 0.77 -4.25 7.42
N LEU A 97 -0.38 -3.59 7.29
CA LEU A 97 -1.15 -3.51 6.06
C LEU A 97 -0.91 -2.15 5.40
N THR A 98 -0.53 -2.12 4.13
CA THR A 98 -0.59 -0.90 3.33
C THR A 98 -1.93 -0.83 2.61
N CYS A 99 -2.52 0.34 2.51
CA CYS A 99 -3.80 0.56 1.84
C CYS A 99 -3.83 1.95 1.22
N ASP A 100 -4.29 2.05 -0.03
CA ASP A 100 -4.48 3.35 -0.67
C ASP A 100 -5.73 4.05 -0.13
N LEU A 101 -5.69 5.38 0.00
CA LEU A 101 -6.81 6.16 0.53
C LEU A 101 -8.06 6.06 -0.34
N ASP A 102 -7.93 5.84 -1.64
CA ASP A 102 -9.06 5.73 -2.58
C ASP A 102 -9.98 4.52 -2.31
N MET A 103 -9.53 3.59 -1.43
CA MET A 103 -10.27 2.37 -1.09
C MET A 103 -10.65 1.53 -2.31
N SER A 104 -9.83 1.52 -3.34
CA SER A 104 -9.96 0.59 -4.47
C SER A 104 -9.98 -0.87 -4.00
N VAL A 105 -9.28 -1.16 -2.90
CA VAL A 105 -9.41 -2.37 -2.08
C VAL A 105 -9.81 -1.96 -0.67
N LEU A 106 -10.90 -2.51 -0.18
CA LEU A 106 -11.36 -2.23 1.18
C LEU A 106 -10.49 -2.97 2.21
N PRO A 107 -10.21 -2.37 3.38
CA PRO A 107 -9.46 -3.03 4.47
C PRO A 107 -10.04 -4.37 4.89
N GLY A 108 -11.37 -4.54 4.82
CA GLY A 108 -12.04 -5.81 5.07
C GLY A 108 -11.57 -7.00 4.21
N GLN A 109 -10.84 -6.73 3.11
CA GLN A 109 -10.17 -7.78 2.35
C GLN A 109 -9.16 -8.56 3.20
N TYR A 110 -8.50 -7.90 4.16
CA TYR A 110 -7.61 -8.54 5.12
C TYR A 110 -8.33 -9.59 5.96
N LEU A 111 -9.55 -9.27 6.47
CA LEU A 111 -10.36 -10.24 7.22
C LEU A 111 -10.74 -11.46 6.37
N ILE A 112 -11.09 -11.23 5.11
CA ILE A 112 -11.41 -12.32 4.18
C ILE A 112 -10.20 -13.26 4.05
N TRP A 113 -9.00 -12.71 3.90
CA TRP A 113 -7.77 -13.50 3.83
C TRP A 113 -7.49 -14.25 5.13
N LYS A 114 -7.70 -13.63 6.30
CA LYS A 114 -7.54 -14.28 7.60
C LYS A 114 -8.55 -15.40 7.83
N LYS A 115 -9.85 -15.14 7.63
CA LYS A 115 -10.91 -16.15 7.78
C LYS A 115 -10.67 -17.36 6.88
N ARG A 116 -10.12 -17.15 5.68
CA ARG A 116 -9.72 -18.21 4.74
C ARG A 116 -8.36 -18.83 5.07
N LYS A 117 -7.72 -18.46 6.16
CA LYS A 117 -6.41 -18.94 6.60
C LYS A 117 -5.33 -18.79 5.50
N LEU A 118 -5.39 -17.71 4.71
CA LEU A 118 -4.42 -17.43 3.66
C LEU A 118 -3.16 -16.72 4.18
N ILE A 119 -3.28 -15.97 5.29
CA ILE A 119 -2.17 -15.31 5.99
C ILE A 119 -1.75 -16.21 7.16
N LYS A 120 -0.64 -16.94 6.99
CA LYS A 120 -0.19 -17.95 7.97
C LYS A 120 1.25 -17.75 8.42
N ASP A 121 2.12 -17.40 7.50
CA ASP A 121 3.55 -17.43 7.70
C ASP A 121 4.10 -15.99 7.87
N THR A 122 4.91 -15.82 8.91
CA THR A 122 5.55 -14.52 9.21
C THR A 122 6.74 -14.22 8.29
N ASN A 123 7.24 -15.20 7.55
CA ASN A 123 8.31 -15.04 6.55
C ASN A 123 7.75 -14.87 5.13
N CYS A 124 6.49 -14.48 5.01
CA CYS A 124 5.83 -14.23 3.75
C CYS A 124 5.32 -12.80 3.65
N ALA A 125 5.42 -12.22 2.45
CA ALA A 125 4.71 -11.01 2.05
C ALA A 125 3.45 -11.39 1.27
N TYR A 126 2.30 -10.87 1.67
CA TYR A 126 1.02 -11.13 1.02
C TYR A 126 0.60 -9.91 0.23
N ILE A 127 0.47 -10.07 -1.08
CA ILE A 127 0.11 -8.98 -2.00
C ILE A 127 -1.22 -9.25 -2.67
N ALA A 128 -2.08 -8.24 -2.72
CA ALA A 128 -3.28 -8.31 -3.54
C ALA A 128 -2.89 -8.30 -5.02
N SER A 129 -3.39 -9.27 -5.77
CA SER A 129 -3.13 -9.37 -7.20
C SER A 129 -4.42 -9.22 -8.00
N ARG A 130 -4.49 -8.16 -8.80
CA ARG A 130 -5.62 -7.91 -9.72
C ARG A 130 -5.66 -8.90 -10.87
N THR A 131 -4.55 -9.60 -11.11
CA THR A 131 -4.44 -10.63 -12.15
C THR A 131 -4.67 -12.05 -11.64
N HIS A 132 -4.87 -12.23 -10.33
CA HIS A 132 -5.15 -13.54 -9.74
C HIS A 132 -6.50 -14.07 -10.26
N LYS A 133 -6.56 -15.38 -10.62
CA LYS A 133 -7.74 -16.02 -11.22
C LYS A 133 -9.05 -15.83 -10.45
N ASN A 134 -8.98 -15.75 -9.14
CA ASN A 134 -10.12 -15.57 -8.24
C ASN A 134 -10.38 -14.10 -7.85
N SER A 135 -9.68 -13.14 -8.45
CA SER A 135 -9.90 -11.71 -8.18
C SER A 135 -11.12 -11.20 -8.92
N LYS A 136 -11.88 -10.32 -8.23
CA LYS A 136 -13.04 -9.65 -8.79
C LYS A 136 -12.67 -8.20 -9.12
N ILE A 137 -12.53 -7.89 -10.42
CA ILE A 137 -12.02 -6.60 -10.88
C ILE A 137 -13.09 -5.84 -11.64
N ARG A 138 -13.42 -4.64 -11.14
CA ARG A 138 -14.26 -3.66 -11.84
C ARG A 138 -13.38 -2.51 -12.33
N SER A 139 -12.84 -2.62 -13.54
CA SER A 139 -11.94 -1.63 -14.16
C SER A 139 -12.27 -1.33 -15.61
N LYS A 140 -11.77 -0.18 -16.11
CA LYS A 140 -11.80 0.13 -17.56
C LYS A 140 -10.78 -0.75 -18.31
N PHE A 141 -11.13 -1.20 -19.52
CA PHE A 141 -10.37 -2.15 -20.35
C PHE A 141 -8.91 -1.73 -20.62
N ILE A 142 -8.65 -0.45 -20.86
CA ILE A 142 -7.34 0.10 -21.20
C ILE A 142 -6.31 -0.15 -20.08
N ARG A 143 -6.68 0.02 -18.80
CA ARG A 143 -5.77 -0.22 -17.67
C ARG A 143 -5.35 -1.68 -17.52
N ARG A 144 -6.21 -2.60 -17.96
CA ARG A 144 -5.93 -4.05 -17.95
C ARG A 144 -4.83 -4.42 -18.95
N ARG A 145 -4.84 -3.80 -20.15
CA ARG A 145 -3.78 -4.01 -21.16
C ARG A 145 -2.43 -3.43 -20.73
N LEU A 146 -2.40 -2.23 -20.17
CA LEU A 146 -1.17 -1.61 -19.66
C LEU A 146 -0.51 -2.44 -18.55
N GLY A 147 -1.31 -3.05 -17.67
CA GLY A 147 -0.80 -3.97 -16.64
C GLY A 147 -0.12 -5.21 -17.22
N GLY A 148 -0.60 -5.73 -18.34
CA GLY A 148 0.04 -6.87 -19.04
C GLY A 148 1.41 -6.52 -19.62
N ILE A 149 1.55 -5.35 -20.24
CA ILE A 149 2.84 -4.85 -20.77
C ILE A 149 3.84 -4.65 -19.64
N LEU A 150 3.41 -4.03 -18.55
CA LEU A 150 4.26 -3.84 -17.38
C LEU A 150 4.77 -5.17 -16.81
N LYS A 151 3.90 -6.16 -16.68
CA LYS A 151 4.28 -7.51 -16.24
C LYS A 151 5.37 -8.11 -17.12
N LEU A 152 5.26 -7.97 -18.45
CA LEU A 152 6.24 -8.47 -19.40
C LEU A 152 7.60 -7.77 -19.25
N ILE A 153 7.59 -6.44 -19.07
CA ILE A 153 8.79 -5.66 -18.81
C ILE A 153 9.45 -6.12 -17.51
N LEU A 154 8.71 -6.25 -16.43
CA LEU A 154 9.26 -6.65 -15.13
C LEU A 154 9.81 -8.07 -15.15
N PHE A 155 9.17 -8.99 -15.86
CA PHE A 155 9.64 -10.35 -16.03
C PHE A 155 10.99 -10.37 -16.78
N ASN A 156 11.08 -9.68 -17.94
CA ASN A 156 12.28 -9.68 -18.77
C ASN A 156 13.44 -8.90 -18.13
N PHE A 157 13.17 -7.79 -17.43
CA PHE A 157 14.21 -6.95 -16.84
C PHE A 157 14.73 -7.47 -15.49
N PHE A 158 13.88 -8.08 -14.67
CA PHE A 158 14.19 -8.42 -13.29
C PHE A 158 13.92 -9.89 -12.94
N SER A 159 13.48 -10.72 -13.90
CA SER A 159 13.04 -12.10 -13.66
C SER A 159 11.99 -12.23 -12.56
N LEU A 160 11.14 -11.18 -12.40
CA LEU A 160 10.09 -11.15 -11.40
C LEU A 160 8.93 -12.05 -11.80
N LYS A 161 8.66 -13.05 -10.96
CA LYS A 161 7.52 -13.98 -11.14
C LYS A 161 6.19 -13.43 -10.57
N VAL A 162 6.22 -12.24 -9.97
CA VAL A 162 5.02 -11.58 -9.40
C VAL A 162 4.21 -10.95 -10.51
N SER A 163 2.91 -11.24 -10.53
CA SER A 163 2.00 -10.81 -11.60
C SER A 163 1.46 -9.40 -11.43
N ASP A 164 1.32 -8.91 -10.19
CA ASP A 164 0.82 -7.57 -9.88
C ASP A 164 1.66 -6.91 -8.78
N THR A 165 2.67 -6.17 -9.18
CA THR A 165 3.55 -5.46 -8.24
C THR A 165 2.93 -4.17 -7.70
N GLN A 166 1.97 -3.57 -8.43
CA GLN A 166 1.50 -2.20 -8.20
C GLN A 166 0.21 -2.09 -7.39
N CYS A 167 -0.39 -3.20 -6.95
CA CYS A 167 -1.54 -3.12 -6.06
C CYS A 167 -1.11 -2.62 -4.68
N GLY A 168 -1.65 -1.47 -4.23
CA GLY A 168 -1.26 -0.83 -2.97
C GLY A 168 -1.67 -1.61 -1.71
N PHE A 169 -2.49 -2.65 -1.85
CA PHE A 169 -2.95 -3.48 -0.73
C PHE A 169 -2.00 -4.65 -0.48
N LYS A 170 -1.15 -4.52 0.53
CA LYS A 170 -0.12 -5.51 0.87
C LYS A 170 -0.04 -5.70 2.38
N VAL A 171 0.21 -6.93 2.81
CA VAL A 171 0.37 -7.30 4.22
C VAL A 171 1.77 -7.84 4.46
N PHE A 172 2.43 -7.29 5.46
CA PHE A 172 3.81 -7.61 5.81
C PHE A 172 3.93 -7.94 7.30
N HIS A 173 4.92 -8.75 7.65
CA HIS A 173 5.30 -8.94 9.05
C HIS A 173 6.47 -8.01 9.42
N SER A 174 6.43 -7.45 10.64
CA SER A 174 7.41 -6.47 11.13
C SER A 174 8.83 -7.03 11.25
N SER A 175 9.00 -8.36 11.40
CA SER A 175 10.30 -9.01 11.56
C SER A 175 11.28 -8.72 10.43
N TYR A 176 10.78 -8.57 9.21
CA TYR A 176 11.61 -8.33 8.04
C TYR A 176 11.34 -6.97 7.36
N ILE A 177 10.08 -6.48 7.36
CA ILE A 177 9.71 -5.38 6.46
C ILE A 177 10.45 -4.08 6.76
N LYS A 178 10.74 -3.79 8.03
CA LYS A 178 11.53 -2.62 8.40
C LYS A 178 12.95 -2.67 7.82
N LYS A 179 13.58 -3.86 7.84
CA LYS A 179 14.91 -4.07 7.24
C LYS A 179 14.88 -3.88 5.72
N ILE A 180 13.81 -4.38 5.06
CA ILE A 180 13.60 -4.20 3.61
C ILE A 180 13.44 -2.70 3.29
N PHE A 181 12.49 -2.01 3.94
CA PHE A 181 12.23 -0.60 3.67
C PHE A 181 13.38 0.34 4.07
N ASN A 182 14.27 -0.09 4.96
CA ASN A 182 15.50 0.66 5.24
C ASN A 182 16.41 0.75 4.01
N LYS A 183 16.45 -0.30 3.20
CA LYS A 183 17.27 -0.42 1.98
C LYS A 183 16.66 0.25 0.75
N ILE A 184 15.34 0.55 0.76
CA ILE A 184 14.64 1.17 -0.37
C ILE A 184 15.20 2.58 -0.63
N ARG A 185 15.47 2.85 -1.91
CA ARG A 185 15.95 4.13 -2.46
C ARG A 185 14.99 4.73 -3.50
N CYS A 186 14.14 3.92 -4.14
CA CYS A 186 13.07 4.43 -4.99
C CYS A 186 11.91 4.87 -4.10
N TYR A 187 11.54 6.15 -4.16
CA TYR A 187 10.47 6.68 -3.31
C TYR A 187 9.19 6.94 -4.08
N ASP A 188 9.23 6.88 -5.41
CA ASP A 188 8.06 7.02 -6.28
C ASP A 188 7.48 5.64 -6.67
N TYR A 189 6.82 5.50 -7.80
CA TYR A 189 6.10 4.29 -8.23
C TYR A 189 6.94 3.02 -8.33
N ALA A 190 8.27 3.11 -8.56
CA ALA A 190 9.16 1.97 -8.62
C ALA A 190 9.50 1.34 -7.24
N PHE A 191 9.11 1.96 -6.13
CA PHE A 191 9.39 1.42 -4.78
C PHE A 191 8.80 0.04 -4.57
N ASP A 192 7.63 -0.24 -5.14
CA ASP A 192 6.97 -1.55 -5.03
C ASP A 192 7.81 -2.66 -5.68
N VAL A 193 8.39 -2.37 -6.84
CA VAL A 193 9.29 -3.30 -7.55
C VAL A 193 10.56 -3.51 -6.74
N GLU A 194 11.18 -2.43 -6.25
CA GLU A 194 12.38 -2.51 -5.42
C GLU A 194 12.12 -3.31 -4.13
N ALA A 195 10.98 -3.08 -3.45
CA ALA A 195 10.62 -3.82 -2.26
C ALA A 195 10.51 -5.33 -2.53
N ILE A 196 9.86 -5.71 -3.63
CA ILE A 196 9.72 -7.11 -4.05
C ILE A 196 11.08 -7.74 -4.35
N LEU A 197 11.96 -7.05 -5.08
CA LEU A 197 13.31 -7.53 -5.38
C LEU A 197 14.15 -7.73 -4.12
N LEU A 198 14.09 -6.76 -3.18
CA LEU A 198 14.78 -6.86 -1.90
C LEU A 198 14.24 -7.98 -1.03
N MET A 199 12.92 -8.20 -1.03
CA MET A 199 12.29 -9.33 -0.32
C MET A 199 12.74 -10.66 -0.92
N ASN A 200 12.74 -10.83 -2.24
CA ASN A 200 13.25 -12.03 -2.91
C ASN A 200 14.73 -12.28 -2.57
N LYS A 201 15.58 -11.25 -2.61
CA LYS A 201 16.99 -11.34 -2.22
C LYS A 201 17.18 -11.72 -0.74
N SER A 202 16.21 -11.44 0.09
CA SER A 202 16.21 -11.78 1.52
C SER A 202 15.46 -13.09 1.84
N ASN A 203 15.15 -13.91 0.83
CA ASN A 203 14.41 -15.16 0.95
C ASN A 203 13.02 -15.02 1.60
N ILE A 204 12.39 -13.85 1.46
CA ILE A 204 11.01 -13.63 1.87
C ILE A 204 10.08 -14.09 0.74
N LYS A 205 9.24 -15.07 1.03
CA LYS A 205 8.29 -15.59 0.04
C LYS A 205 7.20 -14.56 -0.25
N ILE A 206 6.90 -14.35 -1.53
CA ILE A 206 5.80 -13.47 -1.95
C ILE A 206 4.62 -14.32 -2.38
N ILE A 207 3.47 -14.06 -1.77
CA ILE A 207 2.21 -14.78 -2.04
C ILE A 207 1.21 -13.78 -2.60
N GLU A 208 0.81 -13.99 -3.85
CA GLU A 208 -0.26 -13.23 -4.50
C GLU A 208 -1.61 -13.78 -4.06
N LEU A 209 -2.48 -12.92 -3.54
CA LEU A 209 -3.80 -13.29 -3.06
C LEU A 209 -4.92 -12.63 -3.86
N PRO A 210 -6.07 -13.32 -4.01
CA PRO A 210 -7.21 -12.75 -4.71
C PRO A 210 -7.79 -11.54 -4.00
N VAL A 211 -8.30 -10.58 -4.78
CA VAL A 211 -8.80 -9.32 -4.28
C VAL A 211 -10.09 -8.90 -4.98
N SER A 212 -10.99 -8.24 -4.23
CA SER A 212 -12.08 -7.44 -4.80
C SER A 212 -11.57 -6.02 -4.99
N TRP A 213 -11.37 -5.62 -6.25
CA TRP A 213 -10.84 -4.32 -6.61
C TRP A 213 -11.84 -3.54 -7.46
N VAL A 214 -12.10 -2.29 -7.08
CA VAL A 214 -13.03 -1.40 -7.77
C VAL A 214 -12.30 -0.13 -8.18
N HIS A 215 -12.33 0.20 -9.47
CA HIS A 215 -11.79 1.48 -9.92
C HIS A 215 -12.57 2.64 -9.31
N ARG A 216 -11.85 3.56 -8.67
CA ARG A 216 -12.39 4.82 -8.18
C ARG A 216 -12.01 5.96 -9.14
N SER A 217 -12.95 6.84 -9.44
CA SER A 217 -12.68 8.10 -10.15
C SER A 217 -11.87 9.02 -9.23
N GLY A 218 -10.98 9.85 -9.80
CA GLY A 218 -10.13 10.77 -9.02
C GLY A 218 -8.67 10.33 -8.88
N SER A 219 -8.25 9.24 -9.54
CA SER A 219 -6.81 8.90 -9.61
C SER A 219 -6.02 10.02 -10.26
N LYS A 220 -5.08 10.61 -9.54
CA LYS A 220 -4.19 11.69 -10.00
C LYS A 220 -3.01 11.20 -10.83
N VAL A 221 -3.01 9.91 -11.21
CA VAL A 221 -1.97 9.29 -12.03
C VAL A 221 -2.11 9.75 -13.48
N HIS A 222 -1.16 10.54 -13.95
CA HIS A 222 -1.02 10.93 -15.36
C HIS A 222 -0.39 9.77 -16.14
N LEU A 223 -1.24 8.98 -16.85
CA LEU A 223 -0.85 7.71 -17.48
C LEU A 223 0.46 7.78 -18.27
N ILE A 224 0.66 8.80 -19.10
CA ILE A 224 1.87 8.90 -19.94
C ILE A 224 3.08 9.35 -19.10
N LYS A 225 2.96 10.50 -18.41
CA LYS A 225 4.07 11.09 -17.65
C LYS A 225 4.58 10.15 -16.56
N ASP A 226 3.67 9.55 -15.80
CA ASP A 226 4.03 8.67 -14.70
C ASP A 226 4.56 7.31 -15.20
N SER A 227 4.10 6.84 -16.37
CA SER A 227 4.66 5.62 -16.99
C SER A 227 6.09 5.84 -17.47
N VAL A 228 6.41 6.98 -18.08
CA VAL A 228 7.77 7.32 -18.50
C VAL A 228 8.69 7.42 -17.27
N LYS A 229 8.27 8.15 -16.24
CA LYS A 229 9.03 8.28 -14.99
C LYS A 229 9.27 6.92 -14.35
N PHE A 230 8.22 6.09 -14.26
CA PHE A 230 8.32 4.75 -13.73
C PHE A 230 9.34 3.91 -14.50
N PHE A 231 9.35 3.97 -15.83
CA PHE A 231 10.30 3.24 -16.65
C PHE A 231 11.75 3.70 -16.42
N LEU A 232 11.98 5.01 -16.33
CA LEU A 232 13.30 5.57 -15.99
C LEU A 232 13.77 5.10 -14.61
N ASP A 233 12.87 5.12 -13.61
CA ASP A 233 13.17 4.60 -12.27
C ASP A 233 13.55 3.11 -12.30
N LEU A 234 12.89 2.30 -13.14
CA LEU A 234 13.26 0.89 -13.33
C LEU A 234 14.65 0.71 -13.94
N LEU A 235 15.05 1.55 -14.90
CA LEU A 235 16.41 1.51 -15.47
C LEU A 235 17.48 1.85 -14.42
N ILE A 236 17.22 2.87 -13.62
CA ILE A 236 18.10 3.28 -12.51
C ILE A 236 18.20 2.13 -11.48
N LEU A 237 17.05 1.54 -11.14
CA LEU A 237 16.99 0.40 -10.22
C LEU A 237 17.79 -0.79 -10.73
N LYS A 238 17.67 -1.14 -12.03
CA LYS A 238 18.42 -2.22 -12.64
C LYS A 238 19.93 -1.99 -12.56
N ARG A 239 20.40 -0.78 -12.95
CA ARG A 239 21.84 -0.43 -12.85
C ARG A 239 22.38 -0.54 -11.43
N ARG A 240 21.59 -0.17 -10.44
CA ARG A 240 21.97 -0.22 -9.02
C ARG A 240 22.04 -1.65 -8.47
N LEU A 241 21.18 -2.55 -8.95
CA LEU A 241 21.16 -3.95 -8.49
C LEU A 241 22.18 -4.84 -9.20
N SER A 242 22.73 -4.38 -10.33
CA SER A 242 23.77 -5.06 -11.09
C SER A 242 25.20 -4.73 -10.60
N ARG A 243 25.32 -3.78 -9.70
CA ARG A 243 26.55 -3.44 -8.95
C ARG A 243 26.56 -4.10 -7.57
#